data_65ce3d5e71e0f37a04ea005d2b3ad55e
#
_entry.id   65ce3d5e71e0f37a04ea005d2b3ad55e
#
_cell.length_a   1.000
_cell.length_b   1.000
_cell.length_c   1.000
_cell.angle_alpha   90.00
_cell.angle_beta   90.00
_cell.angle_gamma   90.00
#
_symmetry.space_group_name_H-M   'P 1'
#
loop_
_entity.id
_entity.type
_entity.pdbx_description
1 polymer ?
#
loop_
_entity_poly.entity_id
_entity_poly.type
_entity_poly.pdbx_seq_one_letter_code
_entity_poly.pdbx_strand_id
1 'polypeptide(L)'
;MSNTKQAPKVGFVSLGCPKNLVDSERILTQLRTEGYDVVPSYDDAELVVVNTCGFIDSAVQESLEAIGEALAENGKVIVTGCLGAKENQIREIHPKVLEITGPHAYEEVLGHVHKYVAKPTHNPFTSLVPAHGVKLTPRHYAYLKISEGCNHRCTFCIIPSMRGDLVSRPIGEVLAEAKRLKEAGVKEILVISQDTSAYGVDVKHRTGFYDGMPVKTSMVALCEELAKLDIWVRLHYVYPYPHVDDIIPLMRDGKVLPYLDIPLQHASPRILKLMKRPGTVERTLERIQKWREICPEITLRSTFIVGFPGETEEEFQMLLDFIDKAELDRVGCFKYSPVEGAKANELPDPVPEEVQEERFQRFMELQQQVSIRKLARRVGKEMTVLIDEVDEEGATGRSFADAPEIDGLVYLNGETDLKPGDLVKVRIDEADEYDLWASLIG
;
A
#
# COMPACT_ATOMS: atom_id res chain seq x y z
N MET A 1 4.69 -17.98 -46.43
CA MET A 1 3.87 -16.96 -45.76
C MET A 1 3.58 -17.50 -44.39
N SER A 2 4.31 -17.06 -43.37
CA SER A 2 4.05 -17.47 -41.98
C SER A 2 2.78 -16.78 -41.54
N ASN A 3 1.73 -17.58 -41.34
CA ASN A 3 0.52 -17.14 -40.66
C ASN A 3 0.91 -16.85 -39.20
N THR A 4 1.37 -15.62 -38.91
CA THR A 4 1.54 -15.17 -37.53
C THR A 4 0.14 -15.12 -36.91
N LYS A 5 -0.28 -16.21 -36.28
CA LYS A 5 -1.49 -16.18 -35.44
C LYS A 5 -1.29 -15.03 -34.46
N GLN A 6 -2.21 -14.10 -34.47
CA GLN A 6 -2.28 -13.02 -33.52
C GLN A 6 -2.27 -13.61 -32.09
N ALA A 7 -1.51 -13.01 -31.18
CA ALA A 7 -1.45 -13.49 -29.80
C ALA A 7 -2.85 -13.40 -29.19
N PRO A 8 -3.27 -14.43 -28.42
CA PRO A 8 -4.56 -14.38 -27.71
C PRO A 8 -4.58 -13.21 -26.72
N LYS A 9 -5.69 -12.52 -26.65
CA LYS A 9 -5.87 -11.31 -25.86
C LYS A 9 -6.58 -11.58 -24.54
N VAL A 10 -5.99 -11.12 -23.45
CA VAL A 10 -6.57 -11.21 -22.09
C VAL A 10 -6.76 -9.81 -21.53
N GLY A 11 -8.01 -9.48 -21.17
CA GLY A 11 -8.34 -8.27 -20.44
C GLY A 11 -7.97 -8.42 -18.96
N PHE A 12 -7.60 -7.33 -18.30
CA PHE A 12 -7.24 -7.38 -16.88
C PHE A 12 -7.73 -6.14 -16.14
N VAL A 13 -8.44 -6.36 -15.03
CA VAL A 13 -8.90 -5.32 -14.10
C VAL A 13 -8.18 -5.52 -12.77
N SER A 14 -7.54 -4.47 -12.26
CA SER A 14 -6.82 -4.47 -10.99
C SER A 14 -7.49 -3.51 -10.02
N LEU A 15 -8.07 -4.02 -8.94
CA LEU A 15 -8.77 -3.24 -7.92
C LEU A 15 -8.06 -3.34 -6.58
N GLY A 16 -8.27 -2.33 -5.74
CA GLY A 16 -7.88 -2.34 -4.32
C GLY A 16 -6.47 -1.79 -4.05
N CYS A 17 -5.85 -2.29 -2.99
CA CYS A 17 -4.67 -1.71 -2.37
C CYS A 17 -3.34 -2.07 -3.09
N PRO A 18 -2.20 -1.41 -2.74
CA PRO A 18 -0.88 -1.72 -3.29
C PRO A 18 -0.46 -3.19 -3.24
N LYS A 19 -0.92 -3.96 -2.24
CA LYS A 19 -0.62 -5.40 -2.15
C LYS A 19 -1.32 -6.18 -3.26
N ASN A 20 -2.56 -5.79 -3.58
CA ASN A 20 -3.33 -6.39 -4.68
C ASN A 20 -2.78 -5.97 -6.05
N LEU A 21 -2.28 -4.74 -6.16
CA LEU A 21 -1.60 -4.25 -7.37
C LEU A 21 -0.36 -5.10 -7.69
N VAL A 22 0.48 -5.41 -6.68
CA VAL A 22 1.64 -6.31 -6.88
C VAL A 22 1.20 -7.71 -7.29
N ASP A 23 0.06 -8.21 -6.79
CA ASP A 23 -0.51 -9.48 -7.24
C ASP A 23 -0.91 -9.42 -8.71
N SER A 24 -1.55 -8.33 -9.15
CA SER A 24 -1.86 -8.05 -10.55
C SER A 24 -0.61 -8.03 -11.43
N GLU A 25 0.43 -7.30 -11.03
CA GLU A 25 1.70 -7.21 -11.75
C GLU A 25 2.35 -8.59 -11.97
N ARG A 26 2.25 -9.49 -10.99
CA ARG A 26 2.76 -10.86 -11.10
C ARG A 26 1.97 -11.66 -12.13
N ILE A 27 0.64 -11.63 -12.09
CA ILE A 27 -0.22 -12.32 -13.06
C ILE A 27 0.06 -11.79 -14.47
N LEU A 28 0.08 -10.46 -14.63
CA LEU A 28 0.36 -9.81 -15.91
C LEU A 28 1.74 -10.18 -16.47
N THR A 29 2.76 -10.23 -15.60
CA THR A 29 4.11 -10.64 -15.98
C THR A 29 4.12 -12.08 -16.52
N GLN A 30 3.41 -12.99 -15.86
CA GLN A 30 3.32 -14.39 -16.30
C GLN A 30 2.56 -14.52 -17.62
N LEU A 31 1.40 -13.87 -17.76
CA LEU A 31 0.63 -13.84 -19.00
C LEU A 31 1.48 -13.36 -20.19
N ARG A 32 2.18 -12.23 -20.01
CA ARG A 32 3.08 -11.70 -21.04
C ARG A 32 4.26 -12.63 -21.33
N THR A 33 4.82 -13.27 -20.32
CA THR A 33 5.93 -14.24 -20.48
C THR A 33 5.48 -15.47 -21.26
N GLU A 34 4.23 -15.89 -21.11
CA GLU A 34 3.66 -17.00 -21.89
C GLU A 34 3.18 -16.61 -23.29
N GLY A 35 3.25 -15.32 -23.64
CA GLY A 35 2.97 -14.79 -24.97
C GLY A 35 1.53 -14.33 -25.19
N TYR A 36 0.73 -14.17 -24.11
CA TYR A 36 -0.58 -13.52 -24.20
C TYR A 36 -0.40 -12.02 -24.43
N ASP A 37 -1.32 -11.44 -25.18
CA ASP A 37 -1.43 -9.99 -25.27
C ASP A 37 -2.41 -9.47 -24.20
N VAL A 38 -1.97 -8.52 -23.39
CA VAL A 38 -2.80 -7.90 -22.34
C VAL A 38 -3.39 -6.62 -22.90
N VAL A 39 -4.73 -6.55 -22.87
CA VAL A 39 -5.47 -5.43 -23.43
C VAL A 39 -6.27 -4.69 -22.35
N PRO A 40 -6.44 -3.36 -22.48
CA PRO A 40 -7.16 -2.56 -21.47
C PRO A 40 -8.68 -2.57 -21.66
N SER A 41 -9.20 -3.08 -22.80
CA SER A 41 -10.62 -3.09 -23.10
C SER A 41 -11.22 -4.48 -22.95
N TYR A 42 -12.48 -4.54 -22.55
CA TYR A 42 -13.23 -5.79 -22.43
C TYR A 42 -13.57 -6.40 -23.78
N ASP A 43 -13.95 -5.57 -24.76
CA ASP A 43 -14.44 -6.00 -26.10
C ASP A 43 -13.36 -6.72 -26.92
N ASP A 44 -12.13 -6.28 -26.81
CA ASP A 44 -11.01 -6.84 -27.54
C ASP A 44 -10.45 -8.12 -26.93
N ALA A 45 -10.85 -8.45 -25.68
CA ALA A 45 -10.32 -9.58 -24.94
C ALA A 45 -11.09 -10.88 -25.26
N GLU A 46 -10.38 -12.01 -25.34
CA GLU A 46 -10.99 -13.35 -25.41
C GLU A 46 -11.50 -13.80 -24.04
N LEU A 47 -10.97 -13.20 -22.95
CA LEU A 47 -11.31 -13.46 -21.56
C LEU A 47 -10.84 -12.29 -20.71
N VAL A 48 -11.55 -11.99 -19.63
CA VAL A 48 -11.19 -10.95 -18.65
C VAL A 48 -10.86 -11.57 -17.30
N VAL A 49 -9.76 -11.15 -16.70
CA VAL A 49 -9.39 -11.46 -15.31
C VAL A 49 -9.66 -10.23 -14.45
N VAL A 50 -10.45 -10.38 -13.38
CA VAL A 50 -10.75 -9.31 -12.42
C VAL A 50 -10.06 -9.66 -11.09
N ASN A 51 -9.04 -8.88 -10.71
CA ASN A 51 -8.38 -8.99 -9.41
C ASN A 51 -9.06 -8.05 -8.42
N THR A 52 -9.72 -8.62 -7.41
CA THR A 52 -10.72 -7.98 -6.57
C THR A 52 -10.21 -7.60 -5.18
N CYS A 53 -10.81 -6.57 -4.58
CA CYS A 53 -10.67 -6.23 -3.17
C CYS A 53 -11.88 -6.75 -2.37
N GLY A 54 -11.67 -7.14 -1.11
CA GLY A 54 -12.72 -7.69 -0.25
C GLY A 54 -12.59 -7.23 1.21
N PHE A 55 -11.86 -6.12 1.45
CA PHE A 55 -11.49 -5.71 2.80
C PHE A 55 -12.60 -4.93 3.53
N ILE A 56 -13.23 -3.99 2.86
CA ILE A 56 -14.35 -3.18 3.39
C ILE A 56 -15.53 -3.26 2.42
N ASP A 57 -16.74 -2.96 2.89
CA ASP A 57 -17.97 -3.15 2.12
C ASP A 57 -17.99 -2.33 0.82
N SER A 58 -17.47 -1.10 0.82
CA SER A 58 -17.37 -0.29 -0.40
C SER A 58 -16.45 -0.92 -1.45
N ALA A 59 -15.33 -1.51 -1.04
CA ALA A 59 -14.41 -2.20 -1.96
C ALA A 59 -14.98 -3.55 -2.45
N VAL A 60 -15.80 -4.21 -1.63
CA VAL A 60 -16.58 -5.39 -2.06
C VAL A 60 -17.59 -4.99 -3.14
N GLN A 61 -18.32 -3.89 -2.92
CA GLN A 61 -19.30 -3.39 -3.87
C GLN A 61 -18.65 -3.00 -5.20
N GLU A 62 -17.56 -2.21 -5.17
CA GLU A 62 -16.76 -1.87 -6.34
C GLU A 62 -16.30 -3.11 -7.12
N SER A 63 -15.83 -4.13 -6.39
CA SER A 63 -15.39 -5.38 -7.00
C SER A 63 -16.54 -6.15 -7.68
N LEU A 64 -17.71 -6.19 -7.05
CA LEU A 64 -18.89 -6.84 -7.62
C LEU A 64 -19.41 -6.08 -8.86
N GLU A 65 -19.41 -4.75 -8.83
CA GLU A 65 -19.77 -3.92 -9.97
C GLU A 65 -18.85 -4.15 -11.16
N ALA A 66 -17.52 -4.15 -10.93
CA ALA A 66 -16.53 -4.42 -11.98
C ALA A 66 -16.67 -5.82 -12.58
N ILE A 67 -16.98 -6.85 -11.76
CA ILE A 67 -17.29 -8.20 -12.26
C ILE A 67 -18.54 -8.17 -13.16
N GLY A 68 -19.58 -7.46 -12.74
CA GLY A 68 -20.84 -7.32 -13.50
C GLY A 68 -20.61 -6.64 -14.86
N GLU A 69 -19.83 -5.55 -14.87
CA GLU A 69 -19.44 -4.83 -16.08
C GLU A 69 -18.64 -5.74 -17.04
N ALA A 70 -17.60 -6.42 -16.52
CA ALA A 70 -16.81 -7.36 -17.33
C ALA A 70 -17.66 -8.50 -17.91
N LEU A 71 -18.66 -9.01 -17.18
CA LEU A 71 -19.59 -10.02 -17.67
C LEU A 71 -20.54 -9.48 -18.73
N ALA A 72 -20.98 -8.24 -18.61
CA ALA A 72 -21.87 -7.61 -19.59
C ALA A 72 -21.16 -7.35 -20.92
N GLU A 73 -19.93 -6.85 -20.87
CA GLU A 73 -19.13 -6.46 -22.04
C GLU A 73 -18.45 -7.65 -22.74
N ASN A 74 -17.91 -8.62 -21.98
CA ASN A 74 -17.14 -9.75 -22.52
C ASN A 74 -17.83 -11.10 -22.38
N GLY A 75 -18.48 -11.34 -21.24
CA GLY A 75 -19.17 -12.61 -20.93
C GLY A 75 -18.28 -13.75 -20.42
N LYS A 76 -16.95 -13.65 -20.54
CA LYS A 76 -15.99 -14.66 -20.03
C LYS A 76 -15.10 -14.04 -18.98
N VAL A 77 -15.41 -14.27 -17.72
CA VAL A 77 -14.73 -13.64 -16.60
C VAL A 77 -14.19 -14.68 -15.62
N ILE A 78 -12.91 -14.50 -15.24
CA ILE A 78 -12.25 -15.18 -14.13
C ILE A 78 -12.05 -14.14 -13.03
N VAL A 79 -12.38 -14.50 -11.79
CA VAL A 79 -12.21 -13.63 -10.62
C VAL A 79 -11.07 -14.16 -9.75
N THR A 80 -10.24 -13.25 -9.24
CA THR A 80 -9.17 -13.55 -8.27
C THR A 80 -9.10 -12.46 -7.21
N GLY A 81 -8.19 -12.61 -6.24
CA GLY A 81 -7.94 -11.60 -5.23
C GLY A 81 -8.72 -11.81 -3.93
N CYS A 82 -8.77 -10.75 -3.10
CA CYS A 82 -9.28 -10.85 -1.73
C CYS A 82 -10.76 -11.25 -1.65
N LEU A 83 -11.61 -10.72 -2.53
CA LEU A 83 -13.02 -11.10 -2.57
C LEU A 83 -13.20 -12.54 -3.06
N GLY A 84 -12.28 -13.07 -3.88
CA GLY A 84 -12.30 -14.45 -4.31
C GLY A 84 -12.27 -15.47 -3.16
N ALA A 85 -11.75 -15.09 -1.99
CA ALA A 85 -11.84 -15.92 -0.78
C ALA A 85 -13.29 -16.10 -0.26
N LYS A 86 -14.24 -15.28 -0.74
CA LYS A 86 -15.68 -15.34 -0.46
C LYS A 86 -16.46 -15.80 -1.71
N GLU A 87 -16.08 -16.92 -2.29
CA GLU A 87 -16.62 -17.43 -3.56
C GLU A 87 -18.15 -17.43 -3.60
N ASN A 88 -18.82 -17.87 -2.53
CA ASN A 88 -20.28 -17.93 -2.46
C ASN A 88 -20.93 -16.56 -2.69
N GLN A 89 -20.38 -15.50 -2.12
CA GLN A 89 -20.90 -14.13 -2.29
C GLN A 89 -20.83 -13.69 -3.75
N ILE A 90 -19.74 -14.02 -4.45
CA ILE A 90 -19.61 -13.70 -5.88
C ILE A 90 -20.61 -14.51 -6.70
N ARG A 91 -20.74 -15.82 -6.44
CA ARG A 91 -21.62 -16.72 -7.21
C ARG A 91 -23.10 -16.41 -7.05
N GLU A 92 -23.52 -15.95 -5.87
CA GLU A 92 -24.90 -15.53 -5.62
C GLU A 92 -25.32 -14.35 -6.51
N ILE A 93 -24.41 -13.38 -6.73
CA ILE A 93 -24.67 -12.15 -7.52
C ILE A 93 -24.34 -12.40 -8.99
N HIS A 94 -23.22 -13.07 -9.27
CA HIS A 94 -22.68 -13.32 -10.61
C HIS A 94 -22.48 -14.80 -10.90
N PRO A 95 -23.55 -15.59 -11.06
CA PRO A 95 -23.45 -17.05 -11.27
C PRO A 95 -22.75 -17.45 -12.59
N LYS A 96 -22.57 -16.52 -13.52
CA LYS A 96 -21.92 -16.73 -14.82
C LYS A 96 -20.39 -16.62 -14.79
N VAL A 97 -19.79 -16.21 -13.67
CA VAL A 97 -18.32 -16.17 -13.52
C VAL A 97 -17.76 -17.57 -13.77
N LEU A 98 -16.76 -17.69 -14.64
CA LEU A 98 -16.22 -18.98 -15.06
C LEU A 98 -15.48 -19.68 -13.90
N GLU A 99 -14.50 -18.98 -13.33
CA GLU A 99 -13.65 -19.50 -12.26
C GLU A 99 -13.41 -18.41 -11.21
N ILE A 100 -13.26 -18.81 -9.95
CA ILE A 100 -12.97 -17.92 -8.82
C ILE A 100 -11.80 -18.51 -8.05
N THR A 101 -10.78 -17.67 -7.79
CA THR A 101 -9.60 -18.02 -6.98
C THR A 101 -9.39 -16.98 -5.89
N GLY A 102 -8.77 -17.38 -4.79
CA GLY A 102 -8.39 -16.47 -3.70
C GLY A 102 -7.15 -15.64 -4.02
N PRO A 103 -6.69 -14.82 -3.06
CA PRO A 103 -5.40 -14.14 -3.16
C PRO A 103 -4.25 -15.18 -3.21
N HIS A 104 -3.13 -14.83 -3.84
CA HIS A 104 -1.93 -15.67 -4.04
C HIS A 104 -2.07 -16.85 -5.03
N ALA A 105 -3.20 -17.01 -5.67
CA ALA A 105 -3.48 -18.10 -6.59
C ALA A 105 -2.96 -17.83 -8.02
N TYR A 106 -1.75 -17.27 -8.16
CA TYR A 106 -1.22 -16.81 -9.47
C TYR A 106 -1.16 -17.93 -10.51
N GLU A 107 -0.67 -19.12 -10.11
CA GLU A 107 -0.56 -20.28 -11.01
C GLU A 107 -1.94 -20.85 -11.38
N GLU A 108 -2.89 -20.83 -10.43
CA GLU A 108 -4.27 -21.25 -10.67
C GLU A 108 -4.96 -20.34 -11.67
N VAL A 109 -4.78 -19.01 -11.54
CA VAL A 109 -5.32 -18.04 -12.51
C VAL A 109 -4.82 -18.33 -13.91
N LEU A 110 -3.51 -18.60 -14.09
CA LEU A 110 -2.97 -18.97 -15.38
C LEU A 110 -3.56 -20.30 -15.88
N GLY A 111 -3.66 -21.31 -15.01
CA GLY A 111 -4.29 -22.57 -15.32
C GLY A 111 -5.72 -22.41 -15.83
N HIS A 112 -6.49 -21.51 -15.20
CA HIS A 112 -7.84 -21.18 -15.64
C HIS A 112 -7.85 -20.41 -16.97
N VAL A 113 -6.93 -19.46 -17.17
CA VAL A 113 -6.80 -18.80 -18.49
C VAL A 113 -6.54 -19.83 -19.58
N HIS A 114 -5.60 -20.78 -19.38
CA HIS A 114 -5.31 -21.85 -20.36
C HIS A 114 -6.50 -22.74 -20.68
N LYS A 115 -7.43 -22.89 -19.74
CA LYS A 115 -8.65 -23.72 -19.94
C LYS A 115 -9.61 -23.07 -20.94
N TYR A 116 -9.69 -21.74 -20.98
CA TYR A 116 -10.65 -21.00 -21.79
C TYR A 116 -10.04 -20.29 -23.00
N VAL A 117 -8.74 -19.99 -22.94
CA VAL A 117 -7.99 -19.32 -24.01
C VAL A 117 -6.78 -20.19 -24.36
N ALA A 118 -6.62 -20.52 -25.63
CA ALA A 118 -5.53 -21.40 -26.06
C ALA A 118 -4.16 -20.81 -25.71
N LYS A 119 -3.31 -21.63 -25.10
CA LYS A 119 -1.93 -21.21 -24.81
C LYS A 119 -1.21 -20.86 -26.10
N PRO A 120 -0.64 -19.63 -26.20
CA PRO A 120 0.04 -19.22 -27.40
C PRO A 120 1.32 -20.04 -27.63
N THR A 121 1.67 -20.26 -28.92
CA THR A 121 2.98 -20.79 -29.27
C THR A 121 3.99 -19.67 -29.11
N HIS A 122 4.70 -19.64 -28.00
CA HIS A 122 5.65 -18.57 -27.65
C HIS A 122 7.07 -19.13 -27.54
N ASN A 123 8.04 -18.36 -28.03
CA ASN A 123 9.45 -18.65 -27.83
C ASN A 123 9.96 -17.83 -26.64
N PRO A 124 10.28 -18.45 -25.50
CA PRO A 124 10.73 -17.70 -24.31
C PRO A 124 12.04 -16.94 -24.51
N PHE A 125 12.84 -17.30 -25.51
CA PHE A 125 14.08 -16.57 -25.83
C PHE A 125 13.84 -15.26 -26.58
N THR A 126 12.63 -15.01 -27.06
CA THR A 126 12.24 -13.76 -27.71
C THR A 126 11.26 -12.95 -26.85
N SER A 127 11.11 -13.30 -25.59
CA SER A 127 10.24 -12.55 -24.66
C SER A 127 10.76 -11.12 -24.49
N LEU A 128 9.86 -10.16 -24.68
CA LEU A 128 10.13 -8.74 -24.45
C LEU A 128 9.73 -8.29 -23.04
N VAL A 129 9.41 -9.23 -22.14
CA VAL A 129 9.07 -8.89 -20.76
C VAL A 129 10.36 -8.49 -20.03
N PRO A 130 10.40 -7.28 -19.44
CA PRO A 130 11.58 -6.83 -18.71
C PRO A 130 11.92 -7.73 -17.52
N ALA A 131 13.17 -7.77 -17.09
CA ALA A 131 13.64 -8.58 -15.96
C ALA A 131 12.93 -8.22 -14.62
N HIS A 132 12.42 -7.00 -14.49
CA HIS A 132 11.64 -6.54 -13.34
C HIS A 132 10.14 -6.83 -13.46
N GLY A 133 9.70 -7.47 -14.56
CA GLY A 133 8.30 -7.78 -14.82
C GLY A 133 7.49 -6.60 -15.35
N VAL A 134 6.17 -6.83 -15.50
CA VAL A 134 5.21 -5.79 -15.82
C VAL A 134 4.93 -4.97 -14.56
N LYS A 135 4.94 -3.66 -14.65
CA LYS A 135 4.60 -2.73 -13.58
C LYS A 135 3.40 -1.87 -13.97
N LEU A 136 2.49 -1.69 -13.02
CA LEU A 136 1.32 -0.83 -13.14
C LEU A 136 1.54 0.56 -12.54
N THR A 137 2.58 0.70 -11.71
CA THR A 137 3.03 1.99 -11.19
C THR A 137 3.75 2.82 -12.27
N PRO A 138 3.83 4.15 -12.13
CA PRO A 138 4.78 4.98 -12.86
C PRO A 138 6.21 4.42 -12.79
N ARG A 139 7.05 4.76 -13.78
CA ARG A 139 8.38 4.16 -13.91
C ARG A 139 9.36 4.50 -12.78
N HIS A 140 9.15 5.60 -12.10
CA HIS A 140 10.07 6.13 -11.10
C HIS A 140 9.83 5.60 -9.69
N TYR A 141 8.71 4.93 -9.41
CA TYR A 141 8.52 4.23 -8.15
C TYR A 141 7.92 2.84 -8.33
N ALA A 142 8.12 1.96 -7.34
CA ALA A 142 7.54 0.62 -7.35
C ALA A 142 7.27 0.12 -5.92
N TYR A 143 6.24 -0.70 -5.79
CA TYR A 143 5.96 -1.43 -4.55
C TYR A 143 6.81 -2.70 -4.48
N LEU A 144 7.44 -2.93 -3.32
CA LEU A 144 8.21 -4.13 -3.00
C LEU A 144 7.48 -4.89 -1.88
N LYS A 145 6.74 -5.92 -2.24
CA LYS A 145 6.01 -6.75 -1.29
C LYS A 145 6.94 -7.79 -0.68
N ILE A 146 7.15 -7.74 0.65
CA ILE A 146 8.14 -8.55 1.35
C ILE A 146 7.55 -9.76 2.08
N SER A 147 6.26 -9.75 2.37
CA SER A 147 5.54 -10.86 3.01
C SER A 147 4.07 -10.84 2.67
N GLU A 148 3.39 -11.94 2.98
CA GLU A 148 1.96 -12.15 2.83
C GLU A 148 1.32 -12.53 4.17
N GLY A 149 0.01 -12.26 4.31
CA GLY A 149 -0.74 -12.66 5.49
C GLY A 149 -0.36 -11.88 6.75
N CYS A 150 -1.06 -12.16 7.85
CA CYS A 150 -0.88 -11.45 9.10
C CYS A 150 -1.24 -12.33 10.30
N ASN A 151 -0.35 -12.38 11.30
CA ASN A 151 -0.58 -13.15 12.53
C ASN A 151 -1.40 -12.39 13.58
N HIS A 152 -1.69 -11.09 13.35
CA HIS A 152 -2.56 -10.33 14.23
C HIS A 152 -4.00 -10.80 14.14
N ARG A 153 -4.71 -10.65 15.23
CA ARG A 153 -6.13 -11.00 15.36
C ARG A 153 -6.91 -9.79 15.85
N CYS A 154 -6.61 -8.62 15.24
CA CYS A 154 -7.36 -7.39 15.52
C CYS A 154 -8.85 -7.63 15.28
N THR A 155 -9.70 -7.24 16.20
CA THR A 155 -11.12 -7.65 16.19
C THR A 155 -11.91 -7.05 15.04
N PHE A 156 -11.47 -5.93 14.50
CA PHE A 156 -12.08 -5.23 13.36
C PHE A 156 -11.56 -5.71 11.99
N CYS A 157 -10.60 -6.64 11.95
CA CYS A 157 -9.86 -6.97 10.74
C CYS A 157 -10.10 -8.43 10.33
N ILE A 158 -10.33 -8.65 9.03
CA ILE A 158 -10.56 -9.98 8.44
C ILE A 158 -9.39 -10.44 7.54
N ILE A 159 -8.29 -9.70 7.49
CA ILE A 159 -7.13 -10.04 6.63
C ILE A 159 -6.64 -11.48 6.85
N PRO A 160 -6.47 -11.98 8.08
CA PRO A 160 -6.01 -13.36 8.29
C PRO A 160 -6.93 -14.42 7.70
N SER A 161 -8.25 -14.16 7.64
CA SER A 161 -9.21 -15.12 7.03
C SER A 161 -9.15 -15.11 5.50
N MET A 162 -8.71 -14.01 4.89
CA MET A 162 -8.58 -13.90 3.43
C MET A 162 -7.19 -14.26 2.92
N ARG A 163 -6.13 -13.78 3.59
CA ARG A 163 -4.73 -13.88 3.14
C ARG A 163 -3.87 -14.83 3.98
N GLY A 164 -4.45 -15.50 4.98
CA GLY A 164 -3.75 -16.43 5.84
C GLY A 164 -2.81 -15.78 6.85
N ASP A 165 -2.01 -16.63 7.48
CA ASP A 165 -0.97 -16.23 8.43
C ASP A 165 0.26 -15.66 7.71
N LEU A 166 1.12 -14.99 8.49
CA LEU A 166 2.36 -14.39 7.96
C LEU A 166 3.26 -15.40 7.28
N VAL A 167 3.64 -15.10 6.05
CA VAL A 167 4.65 -15.81 5.27
C VAL A 167 5.66 -14.81 4.71
N SER A 168 6.85 -14.78 5.25
CA SER A 168 7.93 -13.90 4.79
C SER A 168 8.60 -14.46 3.54
N ARG A 169 8.78 -13.62 2.54
CA ARG A 169 9.57 -13.97 1.36
C ARG A 169 11.04 -14.12 1.73
N PRO A 170 11.80 -15.02 1.05
CA PRO A 170 13.24 -15.13 1.25
C PRO A 170 13.94 -13.79 0.99
N ILE A 171 14.79 -13.35 1.94
CA ILE A 171 15.43 -12.03 1.86
C ILE A 171 16.26 -11.84 0.58
N GLY A 172 16.94 -12.89 0.11
CA GLY A 172 17.72 -12.85 -1.12
C GLY A 172 16.87 -12.57 -2.36
N GLU A 173 15.65 -13.11 -2.43
CA GLU A 173 14.70 -12.86 -3.52
C GLU A 173 14.17 -11.42 -3.49
N VAL A 174 13.85 -10.91 -2.29
CA VAL A 174 13.39 -9.54 -2.08
C VAL A 174 14.46 -8.55 -2.53
N LEU A 175 15.71 -8.76 -2.10
CA LEU A 175 16.84 -7.90 -2.47
C LEU A 175 17.18 -7.98 -3.97
N ALA A 176 17.11 -9.18 -4.56
CA ALA A 176 17.31 -9.34 -6.00
C ALA A 176 16.21 -8.63 -6.82
N GLU A 177 14.96 -8.63 -6.36
CA GLU A 177 13.87 -7.87 -6.98
C GLU A 177 14.12 -6.36 -6.85
N ALA A 178 14.48 -5.86 -5.67
CA ALA A 178 14.82 -4.46 -5.45
C ALA A 178 15.96 -3.97 -6.35
N LYS A 179 17.01 -4.79 -6.54
CA LYS A 179 18.12 -4.50 -7.45
C LYS A 179 17.63 -4.37 -8.90
N ARG A 180 16.79 -5.30 -9.37
CA ARG A 180 16.22 -5.22 -10.73
C ARG A 180 15.36 -3.97 -10.94
N LEU A 181 14.59 -3.58 -9.91
CA LEU A 181 13.79 -2.35 -9.96
C LEU A 181 14.69 -1.11 -10.11
N LYS A 182 15.76 -1.01 -9.29
CA LYS A 182 16.75 0.07 -9.44
C LYS A 182 17.36 0.08 -10.83
N GLU A 183 17.82 -1.06 -11.35
CA GLU A 183 18.41 -1.20 -12.69
C GLU A 183 17.43 -0.80 -13.80
N ALA A 184 16.13 -0.94 -13.57
CA ALA A 184 15.06 -0.48 -14.47
C ALA A 184 14.79 1.04 -14.38
N GLY A 185 15.47 1.77 -13.48
CA GLY A 185 15.36 3.21 -13.33
C GLY A 185 14.42 3.68 -12.23
N VAL A 186 13.91 2.77 -11.38
CA VAL A 186 13.11 3.14 -10.19
C VAL A 186 13.94 4.00 -9.25
N LYS A 187 13.35 5.11 -8.78
CA LYS A 187 13.95 6.07 -7.85
C LYS A 187 13.44 5.92 -6.43
N GLU A 188 12.25 5.33 -6.25
CA GLU A 188 11.65 5.08 -4.95
C GLU A 188 11.09 3.66 -4.87
N ILE A 189 11.47 2.92 -3.82
CA ILE A 189 10.87 1.64 -3.46
C ILE A 189 10.00 1.82 -2.21
N LEU A 190 8.72 1.46 -2.33
CA LEU A 190 7.78 1.41 -1.22
C LEU A 190 7.70 -0.02 -0.72
N VAL A 191 8.26 -0.27 0.45
CA VAL A 191 8.23 -1.59 1.11
C VAL A 191 6.87 -1.81 1.74
N ILE A 192 6.17 -2.85 1.31
CA ILE A 192 4.80 -3.15 1.73
C ILE A 192 4.63 -4.60 2.17
N SER A 193 3.69 -4.79 3.11
CA SER A 193 3.08 -6.06 3.48
C SER A 193 1.79 -5.78 4.28
N GLN A 194 1.19 -6.78 4.91
CA GLN A 194 0.11 -6.55 5.89
C GLN A 194 0.67 -6.05 7.23
N ASP A 195 1.88 -6.46 7.58
CA ASP A 195 2.66 -5.99 8.72
C ASP A 195 4.16 -6.05 8.36
N THR A 196 4.70 -4.91 7.94
CA THR A 196 6.10 -4.80 7.49
C THR A 196 7.09 -5.05 8.64
N SER A 197 6.72 -4.67 9.86
CA SER A 197 7.56 -4.87 11.04
C SER A 197 7.69 -6.32 11.48
N ALA A 198 6.76 -7.20 11.08
CA ALA A 198 6.81 -8.63 11.38
C ALA A 198 7.68 -9.45 10.40
N TYR A 199 8.30 -8.82 9.41
CA TYR A 199 9.12 -9.53 8.42
C TYR A 199 10.19 -10.42 9.06
N GLY A 200 10.15 -11.71 8.75
CA GLY A 200 11.09 -12.71 9.25
C GLY A 200 10.70 -13.39 10.56
N VAL A 201 9.63 -12.93 11.25
CA VAL A 201 9.19 -13.53 12.53
C VAL A 201 8.75 -14.99 12.35
N ASP A 202 8.00 -15.31 11.31
CA ASP A 202 7.52 -16.65 10.96
C ASP A 202 8.66 -17.65 10.73
N VAL A 203 9.77 -17.18 10.16
CA VAL A 203 10.98 -17.96 9.91
C VAL A 203 12.04 -17.80 11.00
N LYS A 204 11.68 -17.25 12.19
CA LYS A 204 12.56 -17.03 13.34
C LYS A 204 13.82 -16.25 12.99
N HIS A 205 13.69 -15.27 12.10
CA HIS A 205 14.78 -14.41 11.61
C HIS A 205 15.97 -15.19 11.06
N ARG A 206 15.72 -16.32 10.40
CA ARG A 206 16.79 -17.15 9.83
C ARG A 206 17.68 -16.34 8.89
N THR A 207 18.92 -16.75 8.74
CA THR A 207 19.85 -16.18 7.77
C THR A 207 19.52 -16.71 6.37
N GLY A 208 19.37 -15.79 5.42
CA GLY A 208 19.36 -16.07 3.99
C GLY A 208 20.68 -15.64 3.36
N PHE A 209 20.77 -15.69 2.02
CA PHE A 209 21.95 -15.25 1.28
C PHE A 209 21.58 -14.29 0.16
N TYR A 210 22.38 -13.25 -0.01
CA TYR A 210 22.28 -12.30 -1.11
C TYR A 210 23.68 -11.92 -1.60
N ASP A 211 23.92 -12.03 -2.91
CA ASP A 211 25.26 -11.85 -3.53
C ASP A 211 26.39 -12.60 -2.79
N GLY A 212 26.10 -13.84 -2.33
CA GLY A 212 27.04 -14.69 -1.61
C GLY A 212 27.24 -14.32 -0.13
N MET A 213 26.64 -13.26 0.37
CA MET A 213 26.75 -12.81 1.76
C MET A 213 25.54 -13.25 2.59
N PRO A 214 25.78 -13.67 3.85
CA PRO A 214 24.69 -14.00 4.76
C PRO A 214 23.97 -12.73 5.23
N VAL A 215 22.64 -12.72 5.14
CA VAL A 215 21.77 -11.62 5.59
C VAL A 215 20.66 -12.18 6.46
N LYS A 216 20.44 -11.57 7.62
CA LYS A 216 19.37 -11.96 8.54
C LYS A 216 18.01 -11.54 7.97
N THR A 217 17.02 -12.44 7.96
CA THR A 217 15.65 -12.10 7.54
C THR A 217 14.97 -11.30 8.64
N SER A 218 15.08 -9.96 8.57
CA SER A 218 14.43 -9.01 9.48
C SER A 218 14.24 -7.66 8.79
N MET A 219 13.31 -6.86 9.29
CA MET A 219 13.03 -5.53 8.75
C MET A 219 14.28 -4.63 8.78
N VAL A 220 15.03 -4.61 9.91
CA VAL A 220 16.23 -3.77 10.05
C VAL A 220 17.30 -4.17 9.03
N ALA A 221 17.65 -5.46 8.96
CA ALA A 221 18.66 -5.95 8.03
C ALA A 221 18.23 -5.74 6.56
N LEU A 222 16.95 -5.88 6.26
CA LEU A 222 16.42 -5.56 4.93
C LEU A 222 16.64 -4.08 4.60
N CYS A 223 16.32 -3.17 5.52
CA CYS A 223 16.52 -1.74 5.33
C CYS A 223 18.00 -1.37 5.13
N GLU A 224 18.91 -1.99 5.89
CA GLU A 224 20.36 -1.80 5.72
C GLU A 224 20.86 -2.24 4.34
N GLU A 225 20.35 -3.34 3.81
CA GLU A 225 20.71 -3.81 2.47
C GLU A 225 20.06 -2.96 1.36
N LEU A 226 18.78 -2.57 1.51
CA LEU A 226 18.11 -1.69 0.56
C LEU A 226 18.77 -0.32 0.47
N ALA A 227 19.28 0.22 1.59
CA ALA A 227 20.01 1.48 1.63
C ALA A 227 21.25 1.51 0.70
N LYS A 228 21.86 0.35 0.44
CA LYS A 228 23.01 0.23 -0.48
C LYS A 228 22.63 0.46 -1.96
N LEU A 229 21.34 0.47 -2.26
CA LEU A 229 20.83 0.74 -3.60
C LEU A 229 20.90 2.24 -3.96
N ASP A 230 21.07 3.12 -2.99
CA ASP A 230 21.12 4.58 -3.20
C ASP A 230 19.89 5.11 -3.98
N ILE A 231 18.72 4.71 -3.52
CA ILE A 231 17.40 5.18 -3.97
C ILE A 231 16.51 5.39 -2.75
N TRP A 232 15.42 6.09 -2.90
CA TRP A 232 14.46 6.27 -1.84
C TRP A 232 13.84 4.94 -1.41
N VAL A 233 13.85 4.67 -0.10
CA VAL A 233 13.19 3.50 0.51
C VAL A 233 12.18 3.99 1.53
N ARG A 234 10.91 3.73 1.29
CA ARG A 234 9.79 4.11 2.17
C ARG A 234 9.16 2.89 2.79
N LEU A 235 8.84 2.96 4.09
CA LEU A 235 8.22 1.86 4.83
C LEU A 235 6.74 2.15 5.06
N HIS A 236 5.89 1.21 4.68
CA HIS A 236 4.45 1.25 4.91
C HIS A 236 3.98 0.14 5.83
N TYR A 237 2.84 0.34 6.50
CA TYR A 237 2.12 -0.67 7.29
C TYR A 237 2.96 -1.27 8.42
N VAL A 238 3.59 -0.40 9.21
CA VAL A 238 4.43 -0.78 10.35
C VAL A 238 3.55 -0.94 11.59
N TYR A 239 3.54 -2.13 12.20
CA TYR A 239 2.85 -2.34 13.47
C TYR A 239 3.71 -1.84 14.64
N PRO A 240 3.12 -1.25 15.71
CA PRO A 240 3.88 -0.53 16.75
C PRO A 240 4.65 -1.44 17.73
N TYR A 241 5.40 -2.42 17.23
CA TYR A 241 6.31 -3.22 18.07
C TYR A 241 7.46 -2.37 18.65
N PRO A 242 8.06 -2.80 19.78
CA PRO A 242 9.23 -2.10 20.35
C PRO A 242 10.43 -2.03 19.40
N HIS A 243 10.67 -3.09 18.63
CA HIS A 243 11.83 -3.15 17.71
C HIS A 243 11.73 -2.22 16.48
N VAL A 244 10.58 -1.56 16.29
CA VAL A 244 10.46 -0.49 15.28
C VAL A 244 11.35 0.70 15.65
N ASP A 245 11.67 0.88 16.92
CA ASP A 245 12.57 1.94 17.36
C ASP A 245 13.99 1.78 16.76
N ASP A 246 14.40 0.56 16.38
CA ASP A 246 15.69 0.28 15.75
C ASP A 246 15.80 0.82 14.31
N ILE A 247 14.66 1.19 13.67
CA ILE A 247 14.64 1.78 12.33
C ILE A 247 14.90 3.30 12.37
N ILE A 248 14.56 3.96 13.48
CA ILE A 248 14.65 5.43 13.57
C ILE A 248 16.08 5.96 13.33
N PRO A 249 17.14 5.31 13.87
CA PRO A 249 18.51 5.69 13.51
C PRO A 249 18.82 5.55 12.00
N LEU A 250 18.25 4.56 11.31
CA LEU A 250 18.44 4.41 9.86
C LEU A 250 17.75 5.55 9.08
N MET A 251 16.62 6.05 9.57
CA MET A 251 15.93 7.23 9.03
C MET A 251 16.76 8.49 9.22
N ARG A 252 17.29 8.72 10.43
CA ARG A 252 18.21 9.85 10.72
C ARG A 252 19.42 9.85 9.80
N ASP A 253 20.00 8.68 9.56
CA ASP A 253 21.21 8.50 8.76
C ASP A 253 20.94 8.52 7.24
N GLY A 254 19.70 8.77 6.81
CA GLY A 254 19.29 8.82 5.40
C GLY A 254 19.31 7.47 4.67
N LYS A 255 19.40 6.36 5.39
CA LYS A 255 19.42 5.00 4.84
C LYS A 255 18.04 4.56 4.35
N VAL A 256 16.98 5.01 5.02
CA VAL A 256 15.59 4.93 4.60
C VAL A 256 14.95 6.30 4.81
N LEU A 257 13.89 6.59 4.07
CA LEU A 257 13.21 7.89 4.21
C LEU A 257 12.71 8.08 5.64
N PRO A 258 12.80 9.30 6.20
CA PRO A 258 12.29 9.61 7.53
C PRO A 258 10.75 9.72 7.52
N TYR A 259 10.12 8.62 7.15
CA TYR A 259 8.67 8.47 7.02
C TYR A 259 8.24 7.16 7.66
N LEU A 260 7.41 7.22 8.68
CA LEU A 260 6.94 6.07 9.43
C LEU A 260 5.40 6.01 9.36
N ASP A 261 4.88 5.07 8.56
CA ASP A 261 3.46 4.75 8.49
C ASP A 261 3.13 3.68 9.53
N ILE A 262 2.55 4.11 10.66
CA ILE A 262 2.30 3.31 11.84
C ILE A 262 0.85 3.45 12.34
N PRO A 263 -0.09 2.61 11.84
CA PRO A 263 -1.50 2.68 12.24
C PRO A 263 -1.68 2.43 13.74
N LEU A 264 -2.04 3.46 14.50
CA LEU A 264 -2.28 3.38 15.95
C LEU A 264 -3.70 2.96 16.29
N GLN A 265 -4.66 3.23 15.41
CA GLN A 265 -6.06 2.85 15.44
C GLN A 265 -6.93 3.63 16.43
N HIS A 266 -6.49 3.84 17.67
CA HIS A 266 -7.21 4.58 18.70
C HIS A 266 -6.24 5.08 19.79
N ALA A 267 -6.72 5.92 20.72
CA ALA A 267 -5.95 6.39 21.87
C ALA A 267 -6.45 5.78 23.20
N SER A 268 -7.76 5.49 23.36
CA SER A 268 -8.30 4.88 24.60
C SER A 268 -7.69 3.50 24.84
N PRO A 269 -7.08 3.25 26.03
CA PRO A 269 -6.56 1.94 26.39
C PRO A 269 -7.63 0.83 26.39
N ARG A 270 -8.89 1.18 26.75
CA ARG A 270 -10.01 0.24 26.75
C ARG A 270 -10.39 -0.15 25.31
N ILE A 271 -10.53 0.82 24.41
CA ILE A 271 -10.84 0.56 23.01
C ILE A 271 -9.70 -0.21 22.34
N LEU A 272 -8.44 0.17 22.54
CA LEU A 272 -7.29 -0.57 22.05
C LEU A 272 -7.28 -2.03 22.53
N LYS A 273 -7.65 -2.28 23.78
CA LYS A 273 -7.79 -3.64 24.31
C LYS A 273 -8.91 -4.41 23.60
N LEU A 274 -10.07 -3.79 23.36
CA LEU A 274 -11.17 -4.39 22.59
C LEU A 274 -10.76 -4.66 21.13
N MET A 275 -9.99 -3.79 20.54
CA MET A 275 -9.39 -3.96 19.21
C MET A 275 -8.28 -5.02 19.16
N LYS A 276 -7.81 -5.52 20.30
CA LYS A 276 -6.59 -6.35 20.43
C LYS A 276 -5.34 -5.66 19.89
N ARG A 277 -5.19 -4.37 20.23
CA ARG A 277 -4.04 -3.54 19.87
C ARG A 277 -3.24 -3.18 21.12
N PRO A 278 -1.89 -3.08 21.00
CA PRO A 278 -1.04 -2.60 22.11
C PRO A 278 -1.08 -1.09 22.22
N GLY A 279 -0.78 -0.56 23.39
CA GLY A 279 -0.48 0.83 23.61
C GLY A 279 -1.28 1.48 24.72
N THR A 280 -0.75 2.60 25.22
CA THR A 280 -1.45 3.61 26.03
C THR A 280 -1.04 4.97 25.48
N VAL A 281 -1.84 5.99 25.73
CA VAL A 281 -1.58 7.37 25.27
C VAL A 281 -0.18 7.84 25.69
N GLU A 282 0.12 7.70 26.99
CA GLU A 282 1.37 8.20 27.57
C GLU A 282 2.59 7.56 26.91
N ARG A 283 2.62 6.24 26.82
CA ARG A 283 3.74 5.49 26.22
C ARG A 283 3.90 5.81 24.73
N THR A 284 2.79 6.00 24.04
CA THR A 284 2.83 6.33 22.61
C THR A 284 3.37 7.74 22.39
N LEU A 285 2.94 8.74 23.20
CA LEU A 285 3.47 10.10 23.16
C LEU A 285 4.95 10.16 23.52
N GLU A 286 5.38 9.46 24.59
CA GLU A 286 6.81 9.35 24.97
C GLU A 286 7.65 8.76 23.83
N ARG A 287 7.12 7.75 23.14
CA ARG A 287 7.80 7.10 22.04
C ARG A 287 7.92 8.02 20.83
N ILE A 288 6.85 8.72 20.46
CA ILE A 288 6.85 9.74 19.41
C ILE A 288 7.90 10.84 19.71
N GLN A 289 7.96 11.31 20.95
CA GLN A 289 8.93 12.29 21.36
C GLN A 289 10.36 11.78 21.17
N LYS A 290 10.68 10.58 21.63
CA LYS A 290 12.00 9.95 21.43
C LYS A 290 12.36 9.81 19.96
N TRP A 291 11.41 9.42 19.10
CA TRP A 291 11.66 9.34 17.66
C TRP A 291 12.03 10.70 17.06
N ARG A 292 11.35 11.77 17.46
CA ARG A 292 11.68 13.14 17.03
C ARG A 292 13.01 13.66 17.58
N GLU A 293 13.40 13.22 18.78
CA GLU A 293 14.73 13.54 19.34
C GLU A 293 15.85 12.86 18.54
N ILE A 294 15.65 11.60 18.07
CA ILE A 294 16.62 10.87 17.27
C ILE A 294 16.61 11.35 15.81
N CYS A 295 15.45 11.54 15.23
CA CYS A 295 15.24 11.94 13.84
C CYS A 295 14.26 13.12 13.78
N PRO A 296 14.73 14.38 13.87
CA PRO A 296 13.86 15.58 13.91
C PRO A 296 13.00 15.77 12.66
N GLU A 297 13.43 15.27 11.51
CA GLU A 297 12.70 15.35 10.24
C GLU A 297 11.66 14.24 10.06
N ILE A 298 11.50 13.35 11.04
CA ILE A 298 10.59 12.20 10.91
C ILE A 298 9.16 12.66 10.63
N THR A 299 8.59 12.13 9.57
CA THR A 299 7.18 12.27 9.23
C THR A 299 6.43 11.05 9.78
N LEU A 300 5.44 11.31 10.62
CA LEU A 300 4.62 10.27 11.23
C LEU A 300 3.26 10.23 10.55
N ARG A 301 2.97 9.11 9.89
CA ARG A 301 1.67 8.79 9.33
C ARG A 301 0.96 7.77 10.21
N SER A 302 -0.32 7.98 10.44
CA SER A 302 -1.14 7.03 11.20
C SER A 302 -2.56 6.93 10.67
N THR A 303 -3.26 5.91 11.13
CA THR A 303 -4.66 5.65 10.79
C THR A 303 -5.43 5.37 12.06
N PHE A 304 -6.65 5.91 12.14
CA PHE A 304 -7.55 5.77 13.30
C PHE A 304 -8.95 5.33 12.86
N ILE A 305 -9.66 4.71 13.80
CA ILE A 305 -11.06 4.29 13.65
C ILE A 305 -11.88 5.01 14.70
N VAL A 306 -12.94 5.70 14.27
CA VAL A 306 -13.94 6.32 15.14
C VAL A 306 -15.24 5.52 15.09
N GLY A 307 -16.03 5.59 16.17
CA GLY A 307 -17.30 4.86 16.24
C GLY A 307 -17.14 3.35 16.40
N PHE A 308 -16.01 2.89 16.94
CA PHE A 308 -15.82 1.48 17.27
C PHE A 308 -16.86 1.02 18.30
N PRO A 309 -17.41 -0.22 18.22
CA PRO A 309 -18.45 -0.68 19.17
C PRO A 309 -18.06 -0.46 20.64
N GLY A 310 -18.92 0.20 21.38
CA GLY A 310 -18.72 0.58 22.77
C GLY A 310 -17.87 1.82 23.00
N GLU A 311 -17.40 2.54 21.98
CA GLU A 311 -16.65 3.80 22.12
C GLU A 311 -17.56 4.87 22.75
N THR A 312 -17.14 5.44 23.90
CA THR A 312 -17.84 6.54 24.57
C THR A 312 -17.38 7.91 24.06
N GLU A 313 -18.13 8.96 24.41
CA GLU A 313 -17.74 10.34 24.06
C GLU A 313 -16.42 10.75 24.75
N GLU A 314 -16.23 10.32 26.01
CA GLU A 314 -14.98 10.60 26.75
C GLU A 314 -13.78 9.93 26.09
N GLU A 315 -13.95 8.74 25.53
CA GLU A 315 -12.89 8.02 24.83
C GLU A 315 -12.59 8.63 23.45
N PHE A 316 -13.62 9.11 22.77
CA PHE A 316 -13.44 9.88 21.56
C PHE A 316 -12.74 11.22 21.86
N GLN A 317 -13.10 11.93 22.94
CA GLN A 317 -12.38 13.13 23.36
C GLN A 317 -10.90 12.84 23.69
N MET A 318 -10.62 11.70 24.35
CA MET A 318 -9.23 11.25 24.57
C MET A 318 -8.47 11.04 23.26
N LEU A 319 -9.14 10.56 22.22
CA LEU A 319 -8.54 10.44 20.88
C LEU A 319 -8.22 11.81 20.28
N LEU A 320 -9.13 12.79 20.36
CA LEU A 320 -8.88 14.14 19.89
C LEU A 320 -7.72 14.80 20.65
N ASP A 321 -7.69 14.68 21.97
CA ASP A 321 -6.59 15.18 22.79
C ASP A 321 -5.24 14.57 22.43
N PHE A 322 -5.24 13.28 22.05
CA PHE A 322 -4.04 12.59 21.57
C PHE A 322 -3.58 13.15 20.23
N ILE A 323 -4.47 13.35 19.26
CA ILE A 323 -4.15 13.89 17.93
C ILE A 323 -3.51 15.27 18.05
N ASP A 324 -4.08 16.16 18.86
CA ASP A 324 -3.53 17.50 19.06
C ASP A 324 -2.14 17.48 19.71
N LYS A 325 -1.95 16.63 20.74
CA LYS A 325 -0.65 16.52 21.45
C LYS A 325 0.42 15.79 20.62
N ALA A 326 0.03 14.77 19.86
CA ALA A 326 0.95 13.97 19.07
C ALA A 326 1.46 14.74 17.84
N GLU A 327 0.71 15.73 17.34
CA GLU A 327 1.02 16.49 16.13
C GLU A 327 1.52 15.55 15.00
N LEU A 328 0.73 14.52 14.66
CA LEU A 328 1.07 13.60 13.58
C LEU A 328 1.02 14.35 12.23
N ASP A 329 1.90 13.99 11.32
CA ASP A 329 2.06 14.72 10.06
C ASP A 329 0.97 14.36 9.03
N ARG A 330 0.66 13.07 8.90
CA ARG A 330 -0.33 12.54 7.97
C ARG A 330 -1.26 11.59 8.71
N VAL A 331 -2.55 11.84 8.68
CA VAL A 331 -3.52 11.02 9.42
C VAL A 331 -4.75 10.72 8.58
N GLY A 332 -5.05 9.42 8.45
CA GLY A 332 -6.32 8.95 7.94
C GLY A 332 -7.26 8.57 9.08
N CYS A 333 -8.54 8.88 8.93
CA CYS A 333 -9.62 8.46 9.81
C CYS A 333 -10.63 7.63 9.04
N PHE A 334 -11.13 6.56 9.67
CA PHE A 334 -12.21 5.74 9.14
C PHE A 334 -13.32 5.61 10.16
N LYS A 335 -14.56 5.64 9.72
CA LYS A 335 -15.69 5.17 10.51
C LYS A 335 -15.60 3.66 10.66
N TYR A 336 -15.97 3.12 11.81
CA TYR A 336 -16.05 1.68 11.97
C TYR A 336 -17.00 1.07 10.95
N SER A 337 -16.51 0.10 10.17
CA SER A 337 -17.31 -0.68 9.24
C SER A 337 -17.50 -2.11 9.79
N PRO A 338 -18.73 -2.61 9.93
CA PRO A 338 -19.01 -3.95 10.45
C PRO A 338 -18.76 -5.03 9.39
N VAL A 339 -17.53 -5.11 8.90
CA VAL A 339 -17.15 -6.08 7.86
C VAL A 339 -17.52 -7.50 8.29
N GLU A 340 -18.13 -8.26 7.40
CA GLU A 340 -18.55 -9.64 7.66
C GLU A 340 -17.38 -10.51 8.12
N GLY A 341 -17.59 -11.24 9.24
CA GLY A 341 -16.57 -12.10 9.85
C GLY A 341 -15.63 -11.38 10.83
N ALA A 342 -15.71 -10.05 10.96
CA ALA A 342 -14.96 -9.32 11.97
C ALA A 342 -15.55 -9.54 13.38
N LYS A 343 -14.70 -9.95 14.33
CA LYS A 343 -15.13 -10.25 15.70
C LYS A 343 -15.69 -9.03 16.46
N ALA A 344 -15.32 -7.83 16.05
CA ALA A 344 -15.83 -6.61 16.65
C ALA A 344 -17.34 -6.43 16.43
N ASN A 345 -17.94 -7.08 15.43
CA ASN A 345 -19.37 -7.04 15.19
C ASN A 345 -20.18 -7.71 16.32
N GLU A 346 -19.54 -8.57 17.12
CA GLU A 346 -20.16 -9.26 18.27
C GLU A 346 -20.09 -8.43 19.57
N LEU A 347 -19.39 -7.29 19.56
CA LEU A 347 -19.27 -6.43 20.72
C LEU A 347 -20.57 -5.67 20.98
N PRO A 348 -20.91 -5.43 22.27
CA PRO A 348 -22.09 -4.66 22.64
C PRO A 348 -21.94 -3.17 22.30
N ASP A 349 -23.06 -2.46 22.37
CA ASP A 349 -23.13 -1.01 22.28
C ASP A 349 -22.58 -0.46 20.96
N PRO A 350 -23.14 -0.86 19.80
CA PRO A 350 -22.73 -0.30 18.51
C PRO A 350 -23.00 1.21 18.49
N VAL A 351 -22.02 1.97 18.00
CA VAL A 351 -22.18 3.43 17.89
C VAL A 351 -23.08 3.75 16.69
N PRO A 352 -24.13 4.56 16.85
CA PRO A 352 -25.02 4.95 15.74
C PRO A 352 -24.26 5.65 14.61
N GLU A 353 -24.73 5.48 13.39
CA GLU A 353 -24.04 6.01 12.18
C GLU A 353 -23.91 7.54 12.22
N GLU A 354 -24.95 8.23 12.71
CA GLU A 354 -24.94 9.69 12.84
C GLU A 354 -23.83 10.17 13.81
N VAL A 355 -23.59 9.39 14.89
CA VAL A 355 -22.54 9.67 15.88
C VAL A 355 -21.17 9.34 15.29
N GLN A 356 -21.04 8.27 14.50
CA GLN A 356 -19.81 7.96 13.79
C GLN A 356 -19.45 9.07 12.80
N GLU A 357 -20.43 9.59 12.06
CA GLU A 357 -20.24 10.68 11.11
C GLU A 357 -19.81 11.98 11.83
N GLU A 358 -20.51 12.35 12.92
CA GLU A 358 -20.15 13.51 13.74
C GLU A 358 -18.71 13.42 14.25
N ARG A 359 -18.34 12.25 14.81
CA ARG A 359 -16.96 12.02 15.30
C ARG A 359 -15.93 12.07 14.20
N PHE A 360 -16.24 11.52 13.03
CA PHE A 360 -15.38 11.59 11.85
C PHE A 360 -15.13 13.04 11.44
N GLN A 361 -16.16 13.86 11.34
CA GLN A 361 -16.03 15.28 10.99
C GLN A 361 -15.18 16.04 12.01
N ARG A 362 -15.47 15.92 13.31
CA ARG A 362 -14.70 16.57 14.38
C ARG A 362 -13.23 16.12 14.38
N PHE A 363 -12.98 14.84 14.12
CA PHE A 363 -11.63 14.31 14.01
C PHE A 363 -10.89 14.94 12.83
N MET A 364 -11.49 14.97 11.65
CA MET A 364 -10.88 15.50 10.44
C MET A 364 -10.65 17.01 10.52
N GLU A 365 -11.58 17.76 11.11
CA GLU A 365 -11.40 19.19 11.36
C GLU A 365 -10.18 19.49 12.26
N LEU A 366 -10.03 18.73 13.34
CA LEU A 366 -8.85 18.87 14.21
C LEU A 366 -7.56 18.49 13.47
N GLN A 367 -7.59 17.37 12.75
CA GLN A 367 -6.41 16.89 12.00
C GLN A 367 -6.00 17.89 10.91
N GLN A 368 -6.93 18.51 10.22
CA GLN A 368 -6.64 19.57 9.24
C GLN A 368 -5.89 20.74 9.90
N GLN A 369 -6.34 21.18 11.09
CA GLN A 369 -5.65 22.23 11.84
C GLN A 369 -4.22 21.81 12.23
N VAL A 370 -4.02 20.56 12.65
CA VAL A 370 -2.70 20.01 12.95
C VAL A 370 -1.83 20.01 11.69
N SER A 371 -2.38 19.56 10.55
CA SER A 371 -1.66 19.53 9.27
C SER A 371 -1.20 20.91 8.84
N ILE A 372 -2.09 21.93 8.88
CA ILE A 372 -1.77 23.33 8.58
C ILE A 372 -0.58 23.80 9.45
N ARG A 373 -0.64 23.59 10.77
CA ARG A 373 0.45 23.99 11.68
C ARG A 373 1.77 23.29 11.34
N LYS A 374 1.72 22.02 10.94
CA LYS A 374 2.91 21.23 10.60
C LYS A 374 3.51 21.67 9.27
N LEU A 375 2.70 21.87 8.24
CA LEU A 375 3.15 22.26 6.91
C LEU A 375 3.66 23.71 6.89
N ALA A 376 3.03 24.62 7.62
CA ALA A 376 3.53 25.98 7.77
C ALA A 376 4.97 26.05 8.31
N ARG A 377 5.40 25.09 9.13
CA ARG A 377 6.79 24.99 9.63
C ARG A 377 7.80 24.58 8.55
N ARG A 378 7.34 24.13 7.38
CA ARG A 378 8.19 23.75 6.24
C ARG A 378 8.48 24.94 5.33
N VAL A 379 7.68 25.99 5.36
CA VAL A 379 7.89 27.21 4.57
C VAL A 379 9.27 27.81 4.86
N GLY A 380 10.01 28.13 3.81
CA GLY A 380 11.40 28.59 3.84
C GLY A 380 12.46 27.49 3.95
N LYS A 381 12.08 26.23 4.17
CA LYS A 381 13.02 25.11 4.23
C LYS A 381 13.37 24.59 2.83
N GLU A 382 14.57 24.02 2.73
CA GLU A 382 15.02 23.31 1.54
C GLU A 382 14.65 21.84 1.66
N MET A 383 14.13 21.27 0.57
CA MET A 383 13.75 19.85 0.49
C MET A 383 14.18 19.24 -0.85
N THR A 384 14.32 17.93 -0.89
CA THR A 384 14.44 17.19 -2.15
C THR A 384 13.05 16.67 -2.55
N VAL A 385 12.67 16.87 -3.81
CA VAL A 385 11.39 16.46 -4.39
C VAL A 385 11.66 15.49 -5.53
N LEU A 386 10.94 14.38 -5.52
CA LEU A 386 10.86 13.44 -6.64
C LEU A 386 9.68 13.87 -7.52
N ILE A 387 9.95 14.18 -8.79
CA ILE A 387 8.93 14.62 -9.74
C ILE A 387 8.11 13.42 -10.18
N ASP A 388 6.79 13.54 -10.08
CA ASP A 388 5.83 12.51 -10.49
C ASP A 388 5.21 12.83 -11.86
N GLU A 389 4.86 14.09 -12.11
CA GLU A 389 4.19 14.53 -13.33
C GLU A 389 4.72 15.90 -13.79
N VAL A 390 4.62 16.16 -15.07
CA VAL A 390 4.94 17.46 -15.67
C VAL A 390 3.91 17.74 -16.77
N ASP A 391 3.34 18.92 -16.74
CA ASP A 391 2.35 19.40 -17.71
C ASP A 391 2.68 20.84 -18.19
N GLU A 392 1.69 21.52 -18.82
CA GLU A 392 1.86 22.88 -19.35
C GLU A 392 1.94 23.94 -18.23
N GLU A 393 1.48 23.65 -17.04
CA GLU A 393 1.45 24.58 -15.88
C GLU A 393 2.74 24.46 -15.03
N GLY A 394 3.42 23.28 -15.07
CA GLY A 394 4.64 23.05 -14.31
C GLY A 394 4.86 21.59 -13.96
N ALA A 395 5.58 21.37 -12.87
CA ALA A 395 5.87 20.03 -12.36
C ALA A 395 5.19 19.80 -11.00
N THR A 396 4.78 18.56 -10.79
CA THR A 396 4.23 18.09 -9.51
C THR A 396 5.07 16.92 -9.02
N GLY A 397 5.38 16.89 -7.73
CA GLY A 397 6.17 15.82 -7.15
C GLY A 397 5.89 15.61 -5.67
N ARG A 398 6.72 14.80 -5.05
CA ARG A 398 6.61 14.46 -3.61
C ARG A 398 7.94 14.62 -2.91
N SER A 399 7.87 15.02 -1.65
CA SER A 399 9.03 15.00 -0.76
C SER A 399 9.17 13.65 -0.03
N PHE A 400 10.22 13.53 0.79
CA PHE A 400 10.35 12.37 1.68
C PHE A 400 9.15 12.19 2.61
N ALA A 401 8.39 13.25 2.85
CA ALA A 401 7.26 13.28 3.78
C ALA A 401 5.94 12.83 3.17
N ASP A 402 5.93 12.53 1.86
CA ASP A 402 4.69 12.32 1.12
C ASP A 402 4.77 11.02 0.32
N ALA A 403 3.90 10.07 0.64
CA ALA A 403 3.75 8.82 -0.11
C ALA A 403 2.84 9.04 -1.33
N PRO A 404 3.09 8.33 -2.44
CA PRO A 404 2.26 8.47 -3.64
C PRO A 404 0.80 8.09 -3.35
N GLU A 405 -0.11 8.80 -4.00
CA GLU A 405 -1.56 8.54 -4.02
C GLU A 405 -2.32 8.84 -2.71
N ILE A 406 -1.64 8.95 -1.57
CA ILE A 406 -2.29 9.02 -0.23
C ILE A 406 -1.92 10.23 0.63
N ASP A 407 -0.86 10.95 0.28
CA ASP A 407 -0.41 12.13 1.02
C ASP A 407 -0.44 13.38 0.12
N GLY A 408 0.17 14.48 0.55
CA GLY A 408 0.19 15.73 -0.19
C GLY A 408 1.20 15.78 -1.32
N LEU A 409 1.13 16.83 -2.10
CA LEU A 409 1.95 17.10 -3.27
C LEU A 409 2.83 18.33 -3.07
N VAL A 410 3.87 18.45 -3.90
CA VAL A 410 4.70 19.63 -4.00
C VAL A 410 4.59 20.15 -5.43
N TYR A 411 4.06 21.36 -5.58
CA TYR A 411 3.86 22.03 -6.87
C TYR A 411 5.04 22.96 -7.18
N LEU A 412 5.58 22.83 -8.39
CA LEU A 412 6.63 23.68 -8.94
C LEU A 412 6.07 24.37 -10.20
N ASN A 413 5.37 25.48 -9.99
CA ASN A 413 4.70 26.22 -11.06
C ASN A 413 5.72 26.78 -12.06
N GLY A 414 5.47 26.61 -13.36
CA GLY A 414 6.30 27.09 -14.44
C GLY A 414 7.52 26.21 -14.76
N GLU A 415 7.80 25.15 -13.99
CA GLU A 415 8.92 24.24 -14.22
C GLU A 415 8.52 23.12 -15.19
N THR A 416 8.55 23.41 -16.47
CA THR A 416 8.09 22.50 -17.55
C THR A 416 9.22 21.69 -18.22
N ASP A 417 10.48 21.96 -17.88
CA ASP A 417 11.65 21.26 -18.44
C ASP A 417 12.04 20.00 -17.64
N LEU A 418 11.42 19.78 -16.48
CA LEU A 418 11.64 18.62 -15.64
C LEU A 418 10.98 17.37 -16.23
N LYS A 419 11.33 16.20 -15.68
CA LYS A 419 10.77 14.91 -16.11
C LYS A 419 10.36 14.05 -14.92
N PRO A 420 9.31 13.24 -15.06
CA PRO A 420 8.98 12.24 -14.05
C PRO A 420 10.19 11.37 -13.69
N GLY A 421 10.49 11.28 -12.38
CA GLY A 421 11.68 10.59 -11.85
C GLY A 421 12.90 11.48 -11.61
N ASP A 422 12.85 12.76 -11.94
CA ASP A 422 13.90 13.70 -11.53
C ASP A 422 13.84 13.96 -10.02
N LEU A 423 15.01 14.01 -9.38
CA LEU A 423 15.18 14.42 -7.99
C LEU A 423 15.77 15.83 -7.98
N VAL A 424 14.99 16.79 -7.53
CA VAL A 424 15.36 18.20 -7.55
C VAL A 424 15.38 18.80 -6.13
N LYS A 425 16.25 19.77 -5.90
CA LYS A 425 16.25 20.56 -4.66
C LYS A 425 15.35 21.77 -4.83
N VAL A 426 14.51 21.99 -3.85
CA VAL A 426 13.53 23.08 -3.83
C VAL A 426 13.56 23.81 -2.51
N ARG A 427 13.10 25.07 -2.51
CA ARG A 427 12.72 25.80 -1.31
C ARG A 427 11.22 25.89 -1.26
N ILE A 428 10.64 25.55 -0.12
CA ILE A 428 9.19 25.65 0.10
C ILE A 428 8.82 27.13 0.27
N ASP A 429 7.94 27.62 -0.56
CA ASP A 429 7.49 29.01 -0.58
C ASP A 429 6.17 29.18 0.16
N GLU A 430 5.23 28.26 -0.04
CA GLU A 430 3.88 28.28 0.52
C GLU A 430 3.44 26.88 0.95
N ALA A 431 2.43 26.83 1.82
CA ALA A 431 1.78 25.60 2.29
C ALA A 431 0.29 25.85 2.55
N ASP A 432 -0.55 24.87 2.24
CA ASP A 432 -1.96 24.85 2.67
C ASP A 432 -2.23 23.71 3.68
N GLU A 433 -3.42 23.14 3.63
CA GLU A 433 -3.83 22.05 4.54
C GLU A 433 -3.07 20.75 4.30
N TYR A 434 -2.68 20.46 3.05
CA TYR A 434 -2.12 19.16 2.65
C TYR A 434 -0.91 19.28 1.73
N ASP A 435 -0.83 20.35 0.93
CA ASP A 435 0.11 20.52 -0.16
C ASP A 435 1.12 21.64 0.08
N LEU A 436 2.17 21.64 -0.73
CA LEU A 436 3.27 22.61 -0.68
C LEU A 436 3.49 23.20 -2.07
N TRP A 437 3.90 24.49 -2.11
CA TRP A 437 4.42 25.15 -3.32
C TRP A 437 5.87 25.47 -3.12
N ALA A 438 6.66 25.31 -4.16
CA ALA A 438 8.11 25.42 -4.04
C ALA A 438 8.75 25.96 -5.32
N SER A 439 9.93 26.57 -5.15
CA SER A 439 10.80 27.02 -6.24
C SER A 439 12.07 26.19 -6.29
N LEU A 440 12.59 25.93 -7.50
CA LEU A 440 13.89 25.28 -7.68
C LEU A 440 15.00 26.07 -7.02
N ILE A 441 15.93 25.37 -6.42
CA ILE A 441 17.21 25.90 -5.97
C ILE A 441 18.25 25.43 -6.99
N GLY A 442 18.84 26.38 -7.71
CA GLY A 442 19.79 26.13 -8.78
C GLY A 442 21.08 25.44 -8.36
#